data_163903d26ced3d645f8456205bd3dff1
#
_entry.id   163903d26ced3d645f8456205bd3dff1
#
_cell.length_a   1.000
_cell.length_b   1.000
_cell.length_c   1.000
_cell.angle_alpha   90.00
_cell.angle_beta   90.00
_cell.angle_gamma   90.00
#
_symmetry.space_group_name_H-M   'P 1'
#
loop_
_entity.id
_entity.type
_entity.pdbx_description
1 polymer ?
#
loop_
_entity_poly.entity_id
_entity_poly.type
_entity_poly.pdbx_seq_one_letter_code
_entity_poly.pdbx_strand_id
1 'polypeptide(L)'
;LLAGNGPSVKLPGMATKRPSLGRGLEALLGPSAATEEKGSGSETTAVRPDEELAKIPVDLLQRGRYQPRLDMRPETLQELADSIHAQGVVQPLVVRPLATQRAGEPLRYEIIAGERRWRAAQMAGLQEVPAVIRSVTDEAAVAMSLIENIQREDLNPLEEARALDRLIREFEMTHQTAADAVGRSRAAVSNLLRLLELGDEVKQLVERRQIEMGHARALLGLEASRQQAEVASLVVKKGLSVRETEALVRRIVSGPKQTTRREESRSDPNIRNLESSLADKLGAKVQLRHSRAGKGTLVISYNSLDELDGILTHFQ
;
A
#
# COMPACT_ATOMS: atom_id res chain seq x y z
N LEU A 1 24.30 8.02 -69.62
CA LEU A 1 25.11 6.81 -69.46
C LEU A 1 25.78 6.80 -68.12
N LEU A 2 25.58 5.75 -67.36
CA LEU A 2 26.29 5.29 -66.13
C LEU A 2 25.90 5.90 -64.79
N ALA A 3 25.08 5.13 -64.11
CA ALA A 3 24.78 5.13 -62.70
C ALA A 3 26.05 4.84 -61.87
N GLY A 4 26.23 5.59 -60.80
CA GLY A 4 27.21 5.33 -59.74
C GLY A 4 26.50 5.14 -58.43
N ASN A 5 26.30 3.88 -58.01
CA ASN A 5 25.87 3.46 -56.68
C ASN A 5 26.98 3.74 -55.69
N GLY A 6 26.78 4.64 -54.74
CA GLY A 6 27.62 4.81 -53.56
C GLY A 6 26.98 4.12 -52.34
N PRO A 7 27.73 3.39 -51.48
CA PRO A 7 27.17 2.66 -50.37
C PRO A 7 26.80 3.60 -49.22
N SER A 8 25.56 3.45 -48.77
CA SER A 8 24.98 4.07 -47.56
C SER A 8 25.66 3.52 -46.30
N VAL A 9 26.48 4.34 -45.66
CA VAL A 9 27.07 4.02 -44.33
C VAL A 9 26.03 4.27 -43.26
N LYS A 10 25.48 3.19 -42.71
CA LYS A 10 24.70 3.22 -41.48
C LYS A 10 25.64 3.48 -40.30
N LEU A 11 25.51 4.65 -39.69
CA LEU A 11 26.07 4.92 -38.38
C LEU A 11 25.34 4.09 -37.30
N PRO A 12 26.03 3.36 -36.43
CA PRO A 12 25.39 2.70 -35.30
C PRO A 12 24.99 3.74 -34.27
N GLY A 13 23.67 3.86 -34.02
CA GLY A 13 23.12 4.62 -32.90
C GLY A 13 23.60 4.01 -31.59
N MET A 14 24.51 4.68 -30.91
CA MET A 14 24.87 4.42 -29.52
C MET A 14 23.70 4.86 -28.63
N ALA A 15 22.78 3.94 -28.37
CA ALA A 15 21.89 4.05 -27.24
C ALA A 15 22.73 3.79 -25.97
N THR A 16 23.19 4.85 -25.33
CA THR A 16 23.73 4.80 -23.96
C THR A 16 22.62 4.36 -23.03
N LYS A 17 22.60 3.06 -22.72
CA LYS A 17 21.82 2.54 -21.59
C LYS A 17 22.33 3.23 -20.33
N ARG A 18 21.54 4.16 -19.80
CA ARG A 18 21.75 4.68 -18.44
C ARG A 18 21.71 3.49 -17.48
N PRO A 19 22.67 3.34 -16.55
CA PRO A 19 22.62 2.28 -15.58
C PRO A 19 21.31 2.44 -14.76
N SER A 20 20.50 1.38 -14.70
CA SER A 20 19.29 1.38 -13.90
C SER A 20 19.68 1.56 -12.43
N LEU A 21 19.10 2.56 -11.77
CA LEU A 21 19.37 2.93 -10.37
C LEU A 21 19.13 1.79 -9.37
N GLY A 22 18.38 0.76 -9.76
CA GLY A 22 18.08 -0.40 -8.94
C GLY A 22 19.31 -1.10 -8.35
N ARG A 23 20.43 -1.20 -9.10
CA ARG A 23 21.69 -1.78 -8.59
C ARG A 23 22.43 -0.86 -7.63
N GLY A 24 22.32 0.46 -7.80
CA GLY A 24 22.96 1.43 -6.90
C GLY A 24 22.25 1.51 -5.55
N LEU A 25 20.93 1.40 -5.54
CA LEU A 25 20.13 1.46 -4.32
C LEU A 25 20.21 0.14 -3.51
N GLU A 26 20.31 -1.02 -4.16
CA GLU A 26 20.61 -2.29 -3.48
C GLU A 26 21.96 -2.27 -2.77
N ALA A 27 22.97 -1.64 -3.36
CA ALA A 27 24.28 -1.46 -2.72
C ALA A 27 24.20 -0.51 -1.51
N LEU A 28 23.27 0.45 -1.50
CA LEU A 28 23.10 1.43 -0.41
C LEU A 28 22.17 0.95 0.71
N LEU A 29 21.17 0.12 0.39
CA LEU A 29 20.23 -0.42 1.37
C LEU A 29 20.73 -1.71 2.04
N GLY A 30 21.76 -2.35 1.50
CA GLY A 30 22.34 -3.62 1.97
C GLY A 30 21.41 -4.81 1.74
N PRO A 31 21.91 -6.06 1.82
CA PRO A 31 21.06 -7.23 1.75
C PRO A 31 20.07 -7.22 2.92
N SER A 32 18.78 -7.30 2.60
CA SER A 32 17.72 -7.50 3.58
C SER A 32 18.05 -8.72 4.42
N ALA A 33 18.24 -8.52 5.73
CA ALA A 33 18.56 -9.58 6.68
C ALA A 33 17.34 -10.50 6.83
N ALA A 34 17.30 -11.54 6.02
CA ALA A 34 16.49 -12.72 6.25
C ALA A 34 17.43 -13.85 6.65
N THR A 35 17.91 -13.84 7.89
CA THR A 35 18.33 -15.05 8.61
C THR A 35 18.36 -14.70 10.10
N GLU A 36 17.34 -15.18 10.82
CA GLU A 36 17.32 -15.17 12.27
C GLU A 36 18.39 -16.12 12.80
N GLU A 37 19.41 -15.59 13.47
CA GLU A 37 20.12 -16.35 14.50
C GLU A 37 20.07 -15.56 15.82
N LYS A 38 19.49 -16.23 16.82
CA LYS A 38 19.41 -15.80 18.21
C LYS A 38 20.84 -15.62 18.77
N GLY A 39 21.15 -14.41 19.17
CA GLY A 39 22.35 -14.09 19.94
C GLY A 39 22.13 -12.80 20.72
N SER A 40 21.87 -12.94 22.03
CA SER A 40 21.80 -11.89 23.03
C SER A 40 23.10 -11.06 23.05
N GLY A 41 22.96 -9.73 23.04
CA GLY A 41 24.03 -8.86 23.54
C GLY A 41 24.25 -7.59 22.74
N SER A 42 23.94 -6.45 23.37
CA SER A 42 24.48 -5.12 23.10
C SER A 42 24.23 -4.51 21.72
N GLU A 43 23.25 -3.60 21.64
CA GLU A 43 23.07 -2.66 20.52
C GLU A 43 24.28 -1.72 20.41
N THR A 44 25.33 -2.18 19.78
CA THR A 44 26.35 -1.32 19.20
C THR A 44 25.90 -1.04 17.77
N THR A 45 25.49 0.19 17.49
CA THR A 45 25.15 0.66 16.13
C THR A 45 26.37 0.42 15.23
N ALA A 46 26.37 -0.67 14.48
CA ALA A 46 27.43 -0.98 13.54
C ALA A 46 27.43 0.09 12.45
N VAL A 47 28.42 0.99 12.50
CA VAL A 47 28.70 1.99 11.46
C VAL A 47 29.05 1.21 10.20
N ARG A 48 28.29 1.41 9.12
CA ARG A 48 28.60 0.82 7.82
C ARG A 48 29.89 1.42 7.27
N PRO A 49 30.68 0.70 6.44
CA PRO A 49 31.99 1.16 5.97
C PRO A 49 31.97 2.50 5.19
N ASP A 50 30.80 2.98 4.75
CA ASP A 50 30.63 4.25 4.05
C ASP A 50 29.98 5.36 4.92
N GLU A 51 29.90 5.15 6.23
CA GLU A 51 29.29 6.07 7.18
C GLU A 51 30.34 6.61 8.16
N GLU A 52 30.59 7.91 8.16
CA GLU A 52 31.45 8.58 9.11
C GLU A 52 30.62 9.40 10.09
N LEU A 53 30.69 9.10 11.39
CA LEU A 53 30.07 9.92 12.42
C LEU A 53 31.01 11.05 12.80
N ALA A 54 30.61 12.29 12.54
CA ALA A 54 31.39 13.48 12.84
C ALA A 54 30.53 14.53 13.54
N LYS A 55 31.19 15.43 14.30
CA LYS A 55 30.55 16.66 14.76
C LYS A 55 30.78 17.73 13.71
N ILE A 56 29.71 18.30 13.21
CA ILE A 56 29.74 19.29 12.14
C ILE A 56 29.23 20.63 12.67
N PRO A 57 29.95 21.72 12.42
CA PRO A 57 29.49 23.06 12.73
C PRO A 57 28.14 23.34 12.06
N VAL A 58 27.22 23.92 12.83
CA VAL A 58 25.83 24.17 12.39
C VAL A 58 25.79 25.11 11.17
N ASP A 59 26.76 26.00 11.04
CA ASP A 59 26.89 26.98 9.94
C ASP A 59 27.33 26.34 8.61
N LEU A 60 27.94 25.16 8.66
CA LEU A 60 28.36 24.41 7.48
C LEU A 60 27.25 23.50 6.91
N LEU A 61 26.13 23.42 7.64
CA LEU A 61 24.96 22.67 7.23
C LEU A 61 24.00 23.56 6.45
N GLN A 62 23.49 23.03 5.35
CA GLN A 62 22.43 23.69 4.58
C GLN A 62 21.22 22.79 4.41
N ARG A 63 20.06 23.42 4.20
CA ARG A 63 18.80 22.73 3.94
C ARG A 63 18.88 21.89 2.68
N GLY A 64 18.37 20.66 2.75
CA GLY A 64 18.19 19.80 1.58
C GLY A 64 17.17 20.37 0.58
N ARG A 65 17.46 20.24 -0.72
CA ARG A 65 16.59 20.73 -1.81
C ARG A 65 15.22 20.06 -1.84
N TYR A 66 15.09 18.88 -1.25
CA TYR A 66 13.94 17.97 -1.41
C TYR A 66 13.19 17.68 -0.10
N GLN A 67 13.16 18.64 0.83
CA GLN A 67 12.47 18.49 2.11
C GLN A 67 10.96 18.80 1.95
N PRO A 68 10.06 17.79 1.96
CA PRO A 68 8.63 18.00 1.69
C PRO A 68 7.84 18.54 2.89
N ARG A 69 8.46 18.66 4.08
CA ARG A 69 7.76 19.04 5.30
C ARG A 69 7.49 20.55 5.34
N LEU A 70 6.28 20.95 4.93
CA LEU A 70 5.79 22.33 5.04
C LEU A 70 5.28 22.69 6.45
N ASP A 71 4.90 21.70 7.26
CA ASP A 71 4.28 21.93 8.58
C ASP A 71 5.35 21.88 9.69
N MET A 72 5.90 23.04 9.99
CA MET A 72 6.77 23.26 11.15
C MET A 72 6.04 24.17 12.14
N ARG A 73 5.20 23.58 12.99
CA ARG A 73 4.56 24.33 14.06
C ARG A 73 5.62 24.87 15.01
N PRO A 74 5.63 26.20 15.25
CA PRO A 74 6.66 26.84 16.07
C PRO A 74 6.76 26.24 17.49
N GLU A 75 5.59 25.88 18.07
CA GLU A 75 5.50 25.35 19.43
C GLU A 75 6.25 24.02 19.57
N THR A 76 6.04 23.07 18.63
CA THR A 76 6.70 21.76 18.66
C THR A 76 8.19 21.83 18.32
N LEU A 77 8.63 22.91 17.66
CA LEU A 77 10.04 23.14 17.38
C LEU A 77 10.74 23.72 18.62
N GLN A 78 10.05 24.59 19.40
CA GLN A 78 10.55 25.12 20.64
C GLN A 78 10.73 24.02 21.71
N GLU A 79 9.74 23.13 21.89
CA GLU A 79 9.85 21.97 22.78
C GLU A 79 11.07 21.10 22.45
N LEU A 80 11.32 20.89 21.15
CA LEU A 80 12.48 20.14 20.68
C LEU A 80 13.79 20.91 20.95
N ALA A 81 13.80 22.24 20.81
CA ALA A 81 14.98 23.09 21.12
C ALA A 81 15.30 23.04 22.60
N ASP A 82 14.32 23.11 23.49
CA ASP A 82 14.50 23.03 24.95
C ASP A 82 15.06 21.65 25.35
N SER A 83 14.57 20.58 24.74
CA SER A 83 15.11 19.22 24.95
C SER A 83 16.55 19.09 24.45
N ILE A 84 16.87 19.65 23.28
CA ILE A 84 18.23 19.65 22.72
C ILE A 84 19.17 20.51 23.55
N HIS A 85 18.69 21.61 24.09
CA HIS A 85 19.50 22.44 25.02
C HIS A 85 19.88 21.66 26.29
N ALA A 86 18.96 20.85 26.83
CA ALA A 86 19.19 20.09 28.06
C ALA A 86 20.05 18.82 27.86
N GLN A 87 19.87 18.10 26.75
CA GLN A 87 20.45 16.76 26.56
C GLN A 87 21.37 16.65 25.34
N GLY A 88 21.47 17.71 24.52
CA GLY A 88 22.13 17.67 23.23
C GLY A 88 21.30 16.94 22.17
N VAL A 89 21.88 16.80 20.96
CA VAL A 89 21.28 16.05 19.86
C VAL A 89 21.61 14.57 20.04
N VAL A 90 20.67 13.79 20.58
CA VAL A 90 20.85 12.34 20.83
C VAL A 90 20.91 11.54 19.53
N GLN A 91 20.01 11.83 18.58
CA GLN A 91 19.98 11.15 17.29
C GLN A 91 20.72 11.98 16.25
N PRO A 92 21.82 11.47 15.61
CA PRO A 92 22.59 12.22 14.63
C PRO A 92 21.75 12.65 13.41
N LEU A 93 22.16 13.73 12.77
CA LEU A 93 21.66 14.12 11.47
C LEU A 93 22.27 13.21 10.39
N VAL A 94 21.60 13.08 9.25
CA VAL A 94 22.21 12.45 8.06
C VAL A 94 22.50 13.54 7.04
N VAL A 95 23.76 13.62 6.62
CA VAL A 95 24.24 14.69 5.74
C VAL A 95 25.11 14.12 4.62
N ARG A 96 25.28 14.88 3.55
CA ARG A 96 26.23 14.57 2.47
C ARG A 96 27.12 15.78 2.17
N PRO A 97 28.35 15.57 1.73
CA PRO A 97 29.20 16.66 1.27
C PRO A 97 28.67 17.24 -0.05
N LEU A 98 28.73 18.56 -0.20
CA LEU A 98 28.40 19.22 -1.43
C LEU A 98 29.61 19.24 -2.37
N ALA A 99 29.39 18.80 -3.62
CA ALA A 99 30.43 18.70 -4.63
C ALA A 99 30.94 20.08 -5.15
N THR A 100 30.15 21.13 -4.95
CA THR A 100 30.48 22.51 -5.42
C THR A 100 31.31 23.24 -4.37
N GLN A 101 32.61 22.96 -4.32
CA GLN A 101 33.54 23.73 -3.53
C GLN A 101 34.47 24.58 -4.43
N ARG A 102 34.63 25.86 -4.06
CA ARG A 102 35.73 26.64 -4.55
C ARG A 102 36.99 26.31 -3.74
N ALA A 103 38.13 26.25 -4.38
CA ALA A 103 39.36 25.97 -3.68
C ALA A 103 39.58 27.02 -2.56
N GLY A 104 39.67 26.52 -1.30
CA GLY A 104 39.85 27.37 -0.10
C GLY A 104 38.59 27.64 0.73
N GLU A 105 37.40 27.22 0.31
CA GLU A 105 36.19 27.29 1.13
C GLU A 105 36.04 26.06 2.05
N PRO A 106 35.48 26.21 3.27
CA PRO A 106 35.21 25.08 4.14
C PRO A 106 34.15 24.14 3.53
N LEU A 107 34.30 22.84 3.79
CA LEU A 107 33.39 21.80 3.31
C LEU A 107 31.99 22.07 3.82
N ARG A 108 31.01 22.23 2.93
CA ARG A 108 29.60 22.38 3.28
C ARG A 108 28.85 21.08 3.07
N TYR A 109 27.84 20.87 3.88
CA TYR A 109 27.05 19.66 3.88
C TYR A 109 25.57 19.97 3.65
N GLU A 110 24.92 19.12 2.88
CA GLU A 110 23.46 19.17 2.68
C GLU A 110 22.78 18.14 3.59
N ILE A 111 21.72 18.56 4.29
CA ILE A 111 20.95 17.72 5.19
C ILE A 111 20.03 16.83 4.34
N ILE A 112 20.22 15.50 4.45
CA ILE A 112 19.34 14.47 3.89
C ILE A 112 18.18 14.22 4.84
N ALA A 113 18.46 14.02 6.14
CA ALA A 113 17.44 13.78 7.17
C ALA A 113 17.79 14.49 8.47
N GLY A 114 16.77 14.97 9.21
CA GLY A 114 16.93 15.63 10.50
C GLY A 114 16.83 17.16 10.47
N GLU A 115 16.20 17.80 9.48
CA GLU A 115 16.07 19.27 9.40
C GLU A 115 15.48 19.90 10.67
N ARG A 116 14.48 19.26 11.31
CA ARG A 116 13.91 19.77 12.58
C ARG A 116 14.94 19.82 13.69
N ARG A 117 15.78 18.75 13.81
CA ARG A 117 16.86 18.69 14.81
C ARG A 117 17.91 19.77 14.57
N TRP A 118 18.27 20.01 13.30
CA TRP A 118 19.16 21.09 12.93
C TRP A 118 18.62 22.47 13.33
N ARG A 119 17.35 22.77 12.99
CA ARG A 119 16.73 24.05 13.35
C ARG A 119 16.58 24.21 14.86
N ALA A 120 16.17 23.15 15.55
CA ALA A 120 16.08 23.16 17.00
C ALA A 120 17.45 23.34 17.67
N ALA A 121 18.51 22.74 17.11
CA ALA A 121 19.89 22.95 17.56
C ALA A 121 20.38 24.41 17.37
N GLN A 122 20.00 25.05 16.24
CA GLN A 122 20.23 26.48 16.03
C GLN A 122 19.54 27.34 17.07
N MET A 123 18.25 27.05 17.36
CA MET A 123 17.47 27.75 18.40
C MET A 123 18.05 27.53 19.81
N ALA A 124 18.58 26.33 20.08
CA ALA A 124 19.24 25.97 21.32
C ALA A 124 20.68 26.57 21.45
N GLY A 125 21.18 27.23 20.41
CA GLY A 125 22.50 27.88 20.43
C GLY A 125 23.70 26.93 20.34
N LEU A 126 23.48 25.68 19.86
CA LEU A 126 24.57 24.73 19.67
C LEU A 126 25.47 25.15 18.50
N GLN A 127 26.80 25.06 18.73
CA GLN A 127 27.81 25.38 17.69
C GLN A 127 28.04 24.20 16.75
N GLU A 128 27.89 22.96 17.24
CA GLU A 128 28.13 21.73 16.50
C GLU A 128 27.01 20.73 16.78
N VAL A 129 26.75 19.88 15.80
CA VAL A 129 25.77 18.78 15.92
C VAL A 129 26.37 17.46 15.43
N PRO A 130 26.03 16.32 16.05
CA PRO A 130 26.44 15.01 15.56
C PRO A 130 25.74 14.73 14.24
N ALA A 131 26.51 14.31 13.24
CA ALA A 131 26.00 13.98 11.91
C ALA A 131 26.72 12.75 11.34
N VAL A 132 25.97 11.92 10.65
CA VAL A 132 26.47 10.82 9.83
C VAL A 132 26.68 11.35 8.43
N ILE A 133 27.93 11.34 7.97
CA ILE A 133 28.31 11.76 6.63
C ILE A 133 28.13 10.54 5.70
N ARG A 134 27.35 10.71 4.63
CA ARG A 134 27.17 9.70 3.58
C ARG A 134 27.60 10.27 2.23
N SER A 135 28.53 9.61 1.57
CA SER A 135 28.93 9.92 0.18
C SER A 135 27.93 9.29 -0.79
N VAL A 136 26.82 10.00 -1.04
CA VAL A 136 25.74 9.53 -1.91
C VAL A 136 25.51 10.51 -3.07
N THR A 137 25.08 9.99 -4.23
CA THR A 137 24.66 10.83 -5.36
C THR A 137 23.43 11.66 -5.01
N ASP A 138 23.17 12.72 -5.77
CA ASP A 138 21.98 13.56 -5.62
C ASP A 138 20.70 12.72 -5.65
N GLU A 139 20.61 11.80 -6.60
CA GLU A 139 19.46 10.90 -6.77
C GLU A 139 19.26 9.98 -5.56
N ALA A 140 20.35 9.38 -5.05
CA ALA A 140 20.28 8.53 -3.87
C ALA A 140 19.88 9.29 -2.60
N ALA A 141 20.36 10.53 -2.43
CA ALA A 141 19.99 11.40 -1.33
C ALA A 141 18.50 11.76 -1.35
N VAL A 142 17.95 12.03 -2.55
CA VAL A 142 16.51 12.29 -2.73
C VAL A 142 15.69 11.06 -2.40
N ALA A 143 16.10 9.87 -2.89
CA ALA A 143 15.43 8.60 -2.60
C ALA A 143 15.41 8.32 -1.10
N MET A 144 16.55 8.48 -0.40
CA MET A 144 16.66 8.30 1.04
C MET A 144 15.73 9.24 1.83
N SER A 145 15.70 10.52 1.44
CA SER A 145 14.81 11.50 2.08
C SER A 145 13.33 11.14 1.88
N LEU A 146 12.97 10.63 0.70
CA LEU A 146 11.61 10.22 0.40
C LEU A 146 11.23 8.94 1.18
N ILE A 147 12.14 7.97 1.27
CA ILE A 147 11.96 6.72 2.03
C ILE A 147 11.78 7.04 3.52
N GLU A 148 12.64 7.89 4.10
CA GLU A 148 12.52 8.32 5.50
C GLU A 148 11.15 8.97 5.76
N ASN A 149 10.70 9.82 4.84
CA ASN A 149 9.41 10.48 4.98
C ASN A 149 8.23 9.48 4.88
N ILE A 150 8.33 8.43 4.04
CA ILE A 150 7.31 7.37 3.94
C ILE A 150 7.26 6.51 5.21
N GLN A 151 8.38 6.31 5.89
CA GLN A 151 8.47 5.49 7.11
C GLN A 151 7.88 6.19 8.36
N ARG A 152 7.36 7.42 8.23
CA ARG A 152 6.72 8.13 9.33
C ARG A 152 5.36 7.53 9.67
N GLU A 153 5.06 7.44 10.96
CA GLU A 153 3.81 6.83 11.47
C GLU A 153 2.57 7.72 11.30
N ASP A 154 2.75 9.01 11.03
CA ASP A 154 1.69 10.01 11.00
C ASP A 154 1.08 10.27 9.62
N LEU A 155 1.56 9.58 8.56
CA LEU A 155 1.08 9.76 7.19
C LEU A 155 -0.35 9.21 6.99
N ASN A 156 -1.14 9.97 6.23
CA ASN A 156 -2.39 9.47 5.69
C ASN A 156 -2.11 8.41 4.59
N PRO A 157 -2.92 7.36 4.46
CA PRO A 157 -2.76 6.34 3.41
C PRO A 157 -2.63 6.89 1.99
N LEU A 158 -3.28 8.00 1.66
CA LEU A 158 -3.15 8.66 0.35
C LEU A 158 -1.85 9.44 0.20
N GLU A 159 -1.35 10.04 1.27
CA GLU A 159 -0.03 10.69 1.27
C GLU A 159 1.08 9.65 1.11
N GLU A 160 0.98 8.53 1.82
CA GLU A 160 1.89 7.39 1.68
C GLU A 160 1.86 6.84 0.24
N ALA A 161 0.65 6.66 -0.34
CA ALA A 161 0.49 6.20 -1.72
C ALA A 161 1.12 7.17 -2.74
N ARG A 162 0.93 8.49 -2.58
CA ARG A 162 1.54 9.52 -3.45
C ARG A 162 3.06 9.52 -3.34
N ALA A 163 3.59 9.37 -2.14
CA ALA A 163 5.03 9.32 -1.91
C ALA A 163 5.66 8.05 -2.51
N LEU A 164 4.98 6.90 -2.40
CA LEU A 164 5.38 5.65 -3.05
C LEU A 164 5.32 5.74 -4.57
N ASP A 165 4.26 6.31 -5.14
CA ASP A 165 4.14 6.51 -6.60
C ASP A 165 5.27 7.39 -7.12
N ARG A 166 5.59 8.47 -6.39
CA ARG A 166 6.71 9.34 -6.68
C ARG A 166 8.05 8.58 -6.64
N LEU A 167 8.29 7.82 -5.57
CA LEU A 167 9.50 7.01 -5.42
C LEU A 167 9.68 6.04 -6.60
N ILE A 168 8.60 5.35 -6.99
CA ILE A 168 8.61 4.39 -8.09
C ILE A 168 8.90 5.08 -9.43
N ARG A 169 8.25 6.21 -9.71
CA ARG A 169 8.37 6.91 -10.99
C ARG A 169 9.69 7.65 -11.14
N GLU A 170 10.14 8.37 -10.10
CA GLU A 170 11.37 9.18 -10.18
C GLU A 170 12.63 8.30 -10.25
N PHE A 171 12.58 7.11 -9.61
CA PHE A 171 13.73 6.21 -9.52
C PHE A 171 13.56 4.91 -10.33
N GLU A 172 12.55 4.83 -11.19
CA GLU A 172 12.28 3.66 -12.05
C GLU A 172 12.27 2.33 -11.27
N MET A 173 11.76 2.35 -10.02
CA MET A 173 11.74 1.18 -9.14
C MET A 173 10.59 0.25 -9.48
N THR A 174 10.78 -1.03 -9.20
CA THR A 174 9.67 -1.99 -9.18
C THR A 174 8.88 -1.88 -7.88
N HIS A 175 7.63 -2.35 -7.86
CA HIS A 175 6.85 -2.42 -6.62
C HIS A 175 7.55 -3.25 -5.52
N GLN A 176 8.31 -4.29 -5.91
CA GLN A 176 9.08 -5.09 -4.97
C GLN A 176 10.21 -4.29 -4.36
N THR A 177 11.05 -3.67 -5.20
CA THR A 177 12.19 -2.87 -4.72
C THR A 177 11.75 -1.71 -3.84
N ALA A 178 10.65 -1.04 -4.21
CA ALA A 178 10.07 0.02 -3.38
C ALA A 178 9.55 -0.51 -2.03
N ALA A 179 8.92 -1.69 -2.03
CA ALA A 179 8.43 -2.34 -0.82
C ALA A 179 9.57 -2.68 0.14
N ASP A 180 10.65 -3.28 -0.38
CA ASP A 180 11.84 -3.62 0.38
C ASP A 180 12.51 -2.37 0.97
N ALA A 181 12.57 -1.27 0.19
CA ALA A 181 13.15 -0.01 0.63
C ALA A 181 12.39 0.65 1.79
N VAL A 182 11.06 0.52 1.81
CA VAL A 182 10.22 1.13 2.88
C VAL A 182 9.85 0.15 4.00
N GLY A 183 10.34 -1.10 3.96
CA GLY A 183 10.04 -2.13 4.97
C GLY A 183 8.58 -2.64 4.92
N ARG A 184 7.95 -2.64 3.73
CA ARG A 184 6.57 -3.10 3.52
C ARG A 184 6.55 -4.35 2.63
N SER A 185 5.43 -5.07 2.62
CA SER A 185 5.22 -6.12 1.63
C SER A 185 4.86 -5.53 0.26
N ARG A 186 5.23 -6.21 -0.83
CA ARG A 186 4.81 -5.85 -2.20
C ARG A 186 3.31 -5.69 -2.32
N ALA A 187 2.54 -6.56 -1.65
CA ALA A 187 1.08 -6.49 -1.65
C ALA A 187 0.56 -5.22 -0.97
N ALA A 188 1.19 -4.78 0.14
CA ALA A 188 0.84 -3.53 0.82
C ALA A 188 1.10 -2.32 -0.08
N VAL A 189 2.26 -2.25 -0.73
CA VAL A 189 2.60 -1.18 -1.68
C VAL A 189 1.62 -1.14 -2.85
N SER A 190 1.32 -2.30 -3.47
CA SER A 190 0.34 -2.37 -4.56
C SER A 190 -1.06 -1.94 -4.12
N ASN A 191 -1.49 -2.28 -2.91
CA ASN A 191 -2.78 -1.86 -2.35
C ASN A 191 -2.84 -0.35 -2.09
N LEU A 192 -1.75 0.25 -1.61
CA LEU A 192 -1.66 1.70 -1.40
C LEU A 192 -1.71 2.45 -2.74
N LEU A 193 -0.93 2.03 -3.73
CA LEU A 193 -0.91 2.66 -5.06
C LEU A 193 -2.29 2.64 -5.72
N ARG A 194 -3.05 1.55 -5.57
CA ARG A 194 -4.42 1.47 -6.09
C ARG A 194 -5.38 2.50 -5.49
N LEU A 195 -5.11 3.01 -4.28
CA LEU A 195 -5.94 4.09 -3.71
C LEU A 195 -5.90 5.38 -4.55
N LEU A 196 -4.85 5.57 -5.34
CA LEU A 196 -4.74 6.71 -6.25
C LEU A 196 -5.71 6.64 -7.44
N GLU A 197 -6.26 5.45 -7.73
CA GLU A 197 -7.26 5.22 -8.78
C GLU A 197 -8.69 5.60 -8.35
N LEU A 198 -8.91 5.87 -7.05
CA LEU A 198 -10.22 6.29 -6.53
C LEU A 198 -10.65 7.66 -7.09
N GLY A 199 -11.96 7.87 -7.18
CA GLY A 199 -12.52 9.18 -7.47
C GLY A 199 -12.19 10.21 -6.38
N ASP A 200 -12.09 11.48 -6.76
CA ASP A 200 -11.62 12.54 -5.86
C ASP A 200 -12.50 12.73 -4.62
N GLU A 201 -13.82 12.54 -4.73
CA GLU A 201 -14.73 12.60 -3.60
C GLU A 201 -14.41 11.52 -2.55
N VAL A 202 -14.09 10.29 -3.01
CA VAL A 202 -13.71 9.19 -2.11
C VAL A 202 -12.35 9.45 -1.47
N LYS A 203 -11.38 10.00 -2.23
CA LYS A 203 -10.08 10.40 -1.69
C LYS A 203 -10.23 11.42 -0.56
N GLN A 204 -11.09 12.42 -0.73
CA GLN A 204 -11.37 13.39 0.33
C GLN A 204 -11.95 12.76 1.60
N LEU A 205 -12.82 11.74 1.47
CA LEU A 205 -13.36 11.02 2.63
C LEU A 205 -12.27 10.24 3.38
N VAL A 206 -11.32 9.65 2.65
CA VAL A 206 -10.14 8.98 3.24
C VAL A 206 -9.22 10.00 3.92
N GLU A 207 -8.92 11.13 3.27
CA GLU A 207 -8.09 12.22 3.83
C GLU A 207 -8.67 12.79 5.13
N ARG A 208 -10.00 12.94 5.18
CA ARG A 208 -10.73 13.40 6.38
C ARG A 208 -10.93 12.29 7.41
N ARG A 209 -10.41 11.09 7.20
CA ARG A 209 -10.58 9.92 8.07
C ARG A 209 -12.04 9.52 8.32
N GLN A 210 -12.95 9.86 7.39
CA GLN A 210 -14.36 9.49 7.46
C GLN A 210 -14.61 8.05 7.01
N ILE A 211 -13.71 7.51 6.19
CA ILE A 211 -13.66 6.09 5.82
C ILE A 211 -12.22 5.57 5.97
N GLU A 212 -12.09 4.30 6.30
CA GLU A 212 -10.81 3.64 6.47
C GLU A 212 -10.28 3.09 5.14
N MET A 213 -8.98 2.76 5.10
CA MET A 213 -8.33 2.14 3.93
C MET A 213 -9.04 0.87 3.44
N GLY A 214 -9.62 0.08 4.36
CA GLY A 214 -10.39 -1.12 4.00
C GLY A 214 -11.63 -0.80 3.17
N HIS A 215 -12.37 0.26 3.54
CA HIS A 215 -13.54 0.75 2.79
C HIS A 215 -13.11 1.27 1.41
N ALA A 216 -12.05 2.09 1.38
CA ALA A 216 -11.51 2.64 0.14
C ALA A 216 -11.09 1.53 -0.84
N ARG A 217 -10.42 0.47 -0.34
CA ARG A 217 -10.05 -0.70 -1.14
C ARG A 217 -11.26 -1.46 -1.68
N ALA A 218 -12.32 -1.61 -0.89
CA ALA A 218 -13.55 -2.25 -1.36
C ALA A 218 -14.20 -1.46 -2.50
N LEU A 219 -14.21 -0.11 -2.41
CA LEU A 219 -14.77 0.80 -3.40
C LEU A 219 -14.05 0.75 -4.75
N LEU A 220 -12.77 0.37 -4.79
CA LEU A 220 -12.04 0.13 -6.04
C LEU A 220 -12.63 -1.00 -6.91
N GLY A 221 -13.50 -1.84 -6.35
CA GLY A 221 -14.27 -2.80 -7.12
C GLY A 221 -15.33 -2.20 -8.03
N LEU A 222 -15.63 -0.89 -7.90
CA LEU A 222 -16.57 -0.14 -8.73
C LEU A 222 -15.80 0.62 -9.79
N GLU A 223 -16.15 0.46 -11.06
CA GLU A 223 -15.45 1.10 -12.19
C GLU A 223 -15.75 2.60 -12.30
N ALA A 224 -17.00 2.99 -12.05
CA ALA A 224 -17.43 4.37 -12.20
C ALA A 224 -17.18 5.20 -10.93
N SER A 225 -16.41 6.28 -11.01
CA SER A 225 -16.13 7.20 -9.89
C SER A 225 -17.40 7.74 -9.23
N ARG A 226 -18.48 7.95 -9.99
CA ARG A 226 -19.78 8.37 -9.46
C ARG A 226 -20.38 7.30 -8.54
N GLN A 227 -20.33 6.03 -8.94
CA GLN A 227 -20.81 4.92 -8.10
C GLN A 227 -19.95 4.77 -6.85
N GLN A 228 -18.62 4.95 -6.96
CA GLN A 228 -17.73 4.98 -5.80
C GLN A 228 -18.16 6.05 -4.80
N ALA A 229 -18.45 7.27 -5.26
CA ALA A 229 -18.88 8.39 -4.41
C ALA A 229 -20.24 8.14 -3.75
N GLU A 230 -21.22 7.63 -4.50
CA GLU A 230 -22.56 7.29 -3.98
C GLU A 230 -22.48 6.22 -2.88
N VAL A 231 -21.69 5.15 -3.12
CA VAL A 231 -21.51 4.07 -2.13
C VAL A 231 -20.70 4.55 -0.94
N ALA A 232 -19.65 5.36 -1.14
CA ALA A 232 -18.86 5.95 -0.06
C ALA A 232 -19.71 6.82 0.86
N SER A 233 -20.58 7.66 0.28
CA SER A 233 -21.53 8.48 1.05
C SER A 233 -22.50 7.62 1.87
N LEU A 234 -22.95 6.50 1.31
CA LEU A 234 -23.79 5.53 2.02
C LEU A 234 -23.05 4.86 3.18
N VAL A 235 -21.77 4.51 2.97
CA VAL A 235 -20.89 3.93 4.01
C VAL A 235 -20.76 4.88 5.19
N VAL A 236 -20.44 6.16 4.93
CA VAL A 236 -20.34 7.19 5.96
C VAL A 236 -21.68 7.39 6.68
N LYS A 237 -22.80 7.56 5.93
CA LYS A 237 -24.12 7.83 6.48
C LYS A 237 -24.66 6.70 7.36
N LYS A 238 -24.37 5.44 7.02
CA LYS A 238 -24.86 4.26 7.74
C LYS A 238 -23.86 3.69 8.72
N GLY A 239 -22.62 4.16 8.73
CA GLY A 239 -21.55 3.62 9.55
C GLY A 239 -21.24 2.15 9.21
N LEU A 240 -21.22 1.79 7.91
CA LEU A 240 -21.01 0.41 7.50
C LEU A 240 -19.56 -0.03 7.82
N SER A 241 -19.42 -1.25 8.27
CA SER A 241 -18.12 -1.90 8.42
C SER A 241 -17.48 -2.22 7.06
N VAL A 242 -16.16 -2.49 7.06
CA VAL A 242 -15.43 -2.90 5.85
C VAL A 242 -16.07 -4.11 5.19
N ARG A 243 -16.46 -5.13 5.98
CA ARG A 243 -17.10 -6.35 5.47
C ARG A 243 -18.46 -6.10 4.82
N GLU A 244 -19.26 -5.22 5.41
CA GLU A 244 -20.57 -4.82 4.85
C GLU A 244 -20.38 -4.03 3.56
N THR A 245 -19.37 -3.16 3.51
CA THR A 245 -19.01 -2.42 2.30
C THR A 245 -18.55 -3.35 1.19
N GLU A 246 -17.69 -4.34 1.48
CA GLU A 246 -17.27 -5.36 0.51
C GLU A 246 -18.48 -6.17 -0.01
N ALA A 247 -19.40 -6.56 0.87
CA ALA A 247 -20.61 -7.29 0.48
C ALA A 247 -21.54 -6.43 -0.39
N LEU A 248 -21.66 -5.12 -0.08
CA LEU A 248 -22.45 -4.18 -0.86
C LEU A 248 -21.85 -3.99 -2.27
N VAL A 249 -20.54 -3.71 -2.36
CA VAL A 249 -19.82 -3.57 -3.63
C VAL A 249 -19.95 -4.84 -4.47
N ARG A 250 -19.73 -6.02 -3.87
CA ARG A 250 -19.89 -7.30 -4.56
C ARG A 250 -21.30 -7.48 -5.14
N ARG A 251 -22.32 -7.07 -4.39
CA ARG A 251 -23.71 -7.12 -4.86
C ARG A 251 -23.98 -6.17 -6.03
N ILE A 252 -23.38 -4.96 -6.00
CA ILE A 252 -23.51 -3.98 -7.09
C ILE A 252 -22.81 -4.48 -8.34
N VAL A 253 -21.57 -4.96 -8.24
CA VAL A 253 -20.77 -5.48 -9.35
C VAL A 253 -21.38 -6.74 -9.95
N SER A 254 -21.93 -7.63 -9.10
CA SER A 254 -22.61 -8.84 -9.60
C SER A 254 -23.90 -8.52 -10.35
N GLY A 255 -24.31 -7.25 -10.40
CA GLY A 255 -25.62 -6.85 -10.89
C GLY A 255 -26.71 -7.34 -9.92
N PRO A 256 -27.98 -7.01 -10.12
CA PRO A 256 -29.00 -7.87 -9.59
C PRO A 256 -28.62 -9.25 -10.12
N LYS A 257 -28.04 -10.12 -9.26
CA LYS A 257 -28.27 -11.54 -9.53
C LYS A 257 -29.74 -11.47 -9.97
N GLN A 258 -30.02 -11.78 -11.24
CA GLN A 258 -31.24 -12.50 -11.42
C GLN A 258 -31.15 -13.55 -10.32
N THR A 259 -31.68 -13.20 -9.13
CA THR A 259 -32.46 -14.20 -8.51
C THR A 259 -33.25 -14.62 -9.75
N THR A 260 -32.77 -15.65 -10.39
CA THR A 260 -33.72 -16.62 -10.81
C THR A 260 -34.54 -16.70 -9.55
N ARG A 261 -35.50 -15.79 -9.47
CA ARG A 261 -36.74 -16.00 -8.77
C ARG A 261 -36.91 -17.43 -9.20
N ARG A 262 -36.34 -18.28 -8.29
CA ARG A 262 -36.67 -19.66 -8.36
C ARG A 262 -38.11 -19.43 -8.55
N GLU A 263 -38.50 -19.48 -9.87
CA GLU A 263 -39.87 -19.61 -10.16
C GLU A 263 -40.18 -20.74 -9.25
N GLU A 264 -40.74 -20.36 -8.07
CA GLU A 264 -41.69 -21.26 -7.47
C GLU A 264 -42.48 -21.59 -8.69
N SER A 265 -41.99 -22.61 -9.35
CA SER A 265 -42.67 -23.17 -10.50
C SER A 265 -44.04 -23.31 -9.88
N ARG A 266 -44.97 -22.52 -10.39
CA ARG A 266 -46.39 -22.68 -10.05
C ARG A 266 -46.52 -24.18 -10.05
N SER A 267 -46.36 -24.79 -8.89
CA SER A 267 -46.28 -26.24 -8.77
C SER A 267 -47.65 -26.62 -9.22
N ASP A 268 -47.69 -27.32 -10.35
CA ASP A 268 -48.93 -27.82 -10.91
C ASP A 268 -49.75 -28.34 -9.74
N PRO A 269 -51.01 -27.89 -9.54
CA PRO A 269 -51.85 -28.32 -8.44
C PRO A 269 -51.80 -29.85 -8.27
N ASN A 270 -51.65 -30.60 -9.36
CA ASN A 270 -51.47 -32.05 -9.37
C ASN A 270 -50.18 -32.50 -8.70
N ILE A 271 -49.08 -31.75 -8.83
CA ILE A 271 -47.80 -32.07 -8.21
C ILE A 271 -47.87 -31.82 -6.67
N ARG A 272 -48.51 -30.74 -6.26
CA ARG A 272 -48.75 -30.47 -4.84
C ARG A 272 -49.61 -31.57 -4.17
N ASN A 273 -50.67 -31.97 -4.86
CA ASN A 273 -51.52 -33.05 -4.38
C ASN A 273 -50.72 -34.37 -4.29
N LEU A 274 -49.83 -34.63 -5.24
CA LEU A 274 -48.98 -35.82 -5.23
C LEU A 274 -47.93 -35.75 -4.13
N GLU A 275 -47.29 -34.57 -3.91
CA GLU A 275 -46.39 -34.37 -2.79
C GLU A 275 -47.06 -34.58 -1.45
N SER A 276 -48.26 -34.03 -1.25
CA SER A 276 -49.05 -34.22 -0.02
C SER A 276 -49.42 -35.67 0.20
N SER A 277 -49.95 -36.34 -0.87
CA SER A 277 -50.34 -37.77 -0.76
C SER A 277 -49.15 -38.68 -0.45
N LEU A 278 -47.96 -38.38 -1.00
CA LEU A 278 -46.74 -39.12 -0.70
C LEU A 278 -46.21 -38.82 0.71
N ALA A 279 -46.28 -37.55 1.15
CA ALA A 279 -45.89 -37.16 2.49
C ALA A 279 -46.79 -37.85 3.55
N ASP A 280 -48.10 -37.91 3.32
CA ASP A 280 -49.07 -38.60 4.23
C ASP A 280 -48.82 -40.12 4.28
N LYS A 281 -48.43 -40.74 3.16
CA LYS A 281 -48.14 -42.18 3.13
C LYS A 281 -46.80 -42.52 3.76
N LEU A 282 -45.79 -41.70 3.58
CA LEU A 282 -44.42 -41.99 4.04
C LEU A 282 -44.12 -41.41 5.43
N GLY A 283 -45.02 -40.57 5.96
CA GLY A 283 -44.82 -39.92 7.26
C GLY A 283 -43.63 -38.92 7.24
N ALA A 284 -43.15 -38.50 6.05
CA ALA A 284 -41.94 -37.72 5.88
C ALA A 284 -42.15 -36.58 4.85
N LYS A 285 -41.36 -35.53 4.96
CA LYS A 285 -41.44 -34.41 4.02
C LYS A 285 -40.92 -34.79 2.63
N VAL A 286 -41.82 -34.72 1.65
CA VAL A 286 -41.52 -35.06 0.25
C VAL A 286 -41.50 -33.81 -0.63
N GLN A 287 -40.52 -33.72 -1.55
CA GLN A 287 -40.43 -32.72 -2.57
C GLN A 287 -40.21 -33.33 -3.94
N LEU A 288 -41.04 -33.00 -4.92
CA LEU A 288 -40.96 -33.48 -6.28
C LEU A 288 -40.46 -32.37 -7.22
N ARG A 289 -39.28 -32.56 -7.78
CA ARG A 289 -38.70 -31.65 -8.76
C ARG A 289 -38.81 -32.28 -10.13
N HIS A 290 -39.61 -31.72 -11.01
CA HIS A 290 -39.77 -32.27 -12.32
C HIS A 290 -39.60 -31.22 -13.39
N SER A 291 -39.12 -31.61 -14.59
CA SER A 291 -38.97 -30.76 -15.76
C SER A 291 -40.13 -31.00 -16.73
N ARG A 292 -40.37 -30.03 -17.63
CA ARG A 292 -41.38 -30.19 -18.72
C ARG A 292 -41.12 -31.39 -19.64
N ALA A 293 -39.92 -31.94 -19.64
CA ALA A 293 -39.52 -33.11 -20.42
C ALA A 293 -39.85 -34.46 -19.71
N GLY A 294 -40.57 -34.42 -18.56
CA GLY A 294 -40.97 -35.64 -17.83
C GLY A 294 -39.90 -36.26 -16.96
N LYS A 295 -38.67 -35.66 -16.91
CA LYS A 295 -37.62 -36.12 -15.99
C LYS A 295 -37.73 -35.38 -14.65
N GLY A 296 -37.60 -36.10 -13.54
CA GLY A 296 -37.72 -35.51 -12.24
C GLY A 296 -36.89 -36.22 -11.17
N THR A 297 -36.86 -35.64 -9.99
CA THR A 297 -36.21 -36.17 -8.79
C THR A 297 -37.17 -36.03 -7.63
N LEU A 298 -37.36 -37.15 -6.93
CA LEU A 298 -38.08 -37.20 -5.64
C LEU A 298 -37.08 -37.06 -4.54
N VAL A 299 -37.31 -36.11 -3.65
CA VAL A 299 -36.45 -35.86 -2.47
C VAL A 299 -37.31 -36.08 -1.22
N ILE A 300 -36.94 -37.06 -0.41
CA ILE A 300 -37.56 -37.36 0.87
C ILE A 300 -36.60 -36.93 1.97
N SER A 301 -37.10 -36.13 2.90
CA SER A 301 -36.28 -35.62 4.03
C SER A 301 -36.64 -36.43 5.28
N TYR A 302 -35.64 -36.97 5.95
CA TYR A 302 -35.80 -37.74 7.21
C TYR A 302 -34.87 -37.14 8.29
N ASN A 303 -35.24 -37.36 9.58
CA ASN A 303 -34.52 -36.81 10.72
C ASN A 303 -33.76 -37.89 11.54
N SER A 304 -34.02 -39.17 11.31
CA SER A 304 -33.33 -40.29 11.96
C SER A 304 -33.23 -41.50 11.04
N LEU A 305 -32.31 -42.42 11.34
CA LEU A 305 -32.16 -43.68 10.61
C LEU A 305 -33.38 -44.57 10.75
N ASP A 306 -34.05 -44.57 11.93
CA ASP A 306 -35.27 -45.33 12.18
C ASP A 306 -36.42 -44.82 11.30
N GLU A 307 -36.53 -43.52 11.07
CA GLU A 307 -37.49 -42.92 10.16
C GLU A 307 -37.19 -43.33 8.71
N LEU A 308 -35.90 -43.38 8.31
CA LEU A 308 -35.49 -43.86 7.00
C LEU A 308 -35.87 -45.32 6.79
N ASP A 309 -35.66 -46.22 7.79
CA ASP A 309 -36.03 -47.61 7.69
C ASP A 309 -37.56 -47.79 7.59
N GLY A 310 -38.33 -46.97 8.31
CA GLY A 310 -39.77 -46.88 8.17
C GLY A 310 -40.21 -46.51 6.76
N ILE A 311 -39.55 -45.50 6.16
CA ILE A 311 -39.82 -45.07 4.78
C ILE A 311 -39.50 -46.20 3.79
N LEU A 312 -38.36 -46.88 3.95
CA LEU A 312 -37.93 -47.96 3.06
C LEU A 312 -38.90 -49.16 3.06
N THR A 313 -39.58 -49.46 4.19
CA THR A 313 -40.58 -50.51 4.25
C THR A 313 -41.80 -50.27 3.33
N HIS A 314 -42.07 -48.98 3.01
CA HIS A 314 -43.17 -48.62 2.08
C HIS A 314 -42.78 -48.78 0.60
N PHE A 315 -41.53 -49.07 0.31
CA PHE A 315 -41.05 -49.32 -1.05
C PHE A 315 -40.87 -50.83 -1.38
N GLN A 316 -41.13 -51.71 -0.45
CA GLN A 316 -41.23 -53.13 -0.66
C GLN A 316 -42.65 -53.49 -1.03
#